data_32ff7ea2009142a21fdc489e7c54a171
#
_entry.id   32ff7ea2009142a21fdc489e7c54a171
#
_cell.length_a   1.000
_cell.length_b   1.000
_cell.length_c   1.000
_cell.angle_alpha   90.00
_cell.angle_beta   90.00
_cell.angle_gamma   90.00
#
_symmetry.space_group_name_H-M   'P 1'
#
loop_
_entity.id
_entity.type
_entity.pdbx_description
1 polymer ?
#
loop_
_entity_poly.entity_id
_entity_poly.type
_entity_poly.pdbx_seq_one_letter_code
_entity_poly.pdbx_strand_id
1 'polypeptide(L)'
;MTVFDELKARGLLAQLTDEEEIKELINNGKATFYIGFDPTADSLHVGHFMALCLMKRMQMAGNKPIALIGGGTAMIGDPSGRSDMRTMMTKETIQHNVDCFKKQMSRFIDFSDGKALMVNNADWLLNLNYVELLRDVGAHFSVNRMLTAECYKQRMEKGLSFLEFNYMIMQSFDFLTLYQKYGCNMQFGGDDQWSNMLGGTELIRRKLGKDAYAMTITLLLNSEGKKMGKTQKGAVWLDPNKTTPFEFYLSLIHISEPTRPLYIS
;
A
#
# COMPACT_ATOMS: atom_id res chain seq x y z
N MET A 1 16.43 13.71 16.44
CA MET A 1 16.28 13.19 15.06
C MET A 1 14.79 13.20 14.76
N THR A 2 14.37 13.84 13.67
CA THR A 2 12.96 13.86 13.27
C THR A 2 12.55 12.51 12.71
N VAL A 3 11.23 12.26 12.58
CA VAL A 3 10.75 10.98 12.03
C VAL A 3 11.19 10.78 10.56
N PHE A 4 11.20 11.84 9.75
CA PHE A 4 11.68 11.76 8.38
C PHE A 4 13.16 11.39 8.31
N ASP A 5 14.00 12.08 9.11
CA ASP A 5 15.44 11.80 9.15
C ASP A 5 15.74 10.39 9.64
N GLU A 6 14.93 9.86 10.57
CA GLU A 6 15.05 8.48 11.04
C GLU A 6 14.71 7.47 9.92
N LEU A 7 13.63 7.69 9.19
CA LEU A 7 13.26 6.82 8.06
C LEU A 7 14.35 6.83 6.99
N LYS A 8 14.92 8.01 6.70
CA LYS A 8 16.03 8.17 5.73
C LYS A 8 17.31 7.48 6.21
N ALA A 9 17.69 7.67 7.47
CA ALA A 9 18.88 7.06 8.05
C ALA A 9 18.80 5.54 8.12
N ARG A 10 17.59 4.97 8.25
CA ARG A 10 17.34 3.53 8.22
C ARG A 10 17.26 2.95 6.80
N GLY A 11 17.38 3.76 5.75
CA GLY A 11 17.24 3.33 4.36
C GLY A 11 15.84 2.85 3.99
N LEU A 12 14.81 3.33 4.69
CA LEU A 12 13.42 2.93 4.45
C LEU A 12 12.75 3.71 3.33
N LEU A 13 13.26 4.91 2.98
CA LEU A 13 12.70 5.73 1.90
C LEU A 13 13.22 5.27 0.55
N ALA A 14 12.32 5.06 -0.42
CA ALA A 14 12.66 4.70 -1.79
C ALA A 14 12.41 5.87 -2.76
N GLN A 15 11.15 6.26 -2.95
CA GLN A 15 10.76 7.34 -3.85
C GLN A 15 9.83 8.34 -3.15
N LEU A 16 9.95 9.62 -3.50
CA LEU A 16 9.15 10.72 -2.99
C LEU A 16 8.73 11.64 -4.14
N THR A 17 7.51 12.14 -4.14
CA THR A 17 7.06 13.13 -5.13
C THR A 17 7.66 14.51 -4.88
N ASP A 18 7.87 14.88 -3.60
CA ASP A 18 8.47 16.13 -3.16
C ASP A 18 9.10 15.93 -1.77
N GLU A 19 10.42 15.92 -1.69
CA GLU A 19 11.12 15.60 -0.42
C GLU A 19 10.89 16.68 0.64
N GLU A 20 10.94 17.95 0.27
CA GLU A 20 10.84 19.05 1.24
C GLU A 20 9.44 19.19 1.81
N GLU A 21 8.41 19.14 0.97
CA GLU A 21 7.02 19.21 1.41
C GLU A 21 6.63 17.97 2.25
N ILE A 22 7.04 16.78 1.84
CA ILE A 22 6.81 15.55 2.58
C ILE A 22 7.47 15.62 3.96
N LYS A 23 8.72 16.08 4.02
CA LYS A 23 9.47 16.25 5.26
C LYS A 23 8.78 17.26 6.21
N GLU A 24 8.33 18.39 5.67
CA GLU A 24 7.58 19.40 6.43
C GLU A 24 6.29 18.83 7.01
N LEU A 25 5.48 18.13 6.19
CA LEU A 25 4.22 17.54 6.61
C LEU A 25 4.42 16.49 7.71
N ILE A 26 5.35 15.57 7.49
CA ILE A 26 5.61 14.43 8.39
C ILE A 26 6.16 14.91 9.74
N ASN A 27 7.16 15.80 9.72
CA ASN A 27 7.84 16.21 10.95
C ASN A 27 6.97 17.12 11.84
N ASN A 28 5.99 17.79 11.27
CA ASN A 28 5.07 18.66 12.01
C ASN A 28 3.72 18.01 12.36
N GLY A 29 3.56 16.70 12.13
CA GLY A 29 2.32 15.98 12.42
C GLY A 29 1.13 16.44 11.56
N LYS A 30 1.38 16.99 10.37
CA LYS A 30 0.37 17.52 9.45
C LYS A 30 -0.04 16.52 8.37
N ALA A 31 0.62 15.38 8.28
CA ALA A 31 0.27 14.36 7.31
C ALA A 31 -0.96 13.57 7.77
N THR A 32 -2.04 13.64 6.99
CA THR A 32 -3.09 12.63 6.98
C THR A 32 -2.80 11.72 5.80
N PHE A 33 -2.41 10.49 6.08
CA PHE A 33 -1.90 9.59 5.05
C PHE A 33 -2.62 8.25 5.06
N TYR A 34 -2.63 7.56 3.92
CA TYR A 34 -3.18 6.22 3.86
C TYR A 34 -2.20 5.19 3.33
N ILE A 35 -2.41 3.95 3.75
CA ILE A 35 -1.83 2.75 3.14
C ILE A 35 -2.97 1.80 2.81
N GLY A 36 -2.98 1.26 1.58
CA GLY A 36 -3.96 0.28 1.11
C GLY A 36 -3.54 -1.15 1.43
N PHE A 37 -4.52 -1.97 1.81
CA PHE A 37 -4.35 -3.39 2.15
C PHE A 37 -5.46 -4.20 1.48
N ASP A 38 -5.13 -4.88 0.38
CA ASP A 38 -6.07 -5.79 -0.29
C ASP A 38 -6.21 -7.09 0.51
N PRO A 39 -7.42 -7.44 0.98
CA PRO A 39 -7.66 -8.61 1.83
C PRO A 39 -7.63 -9.92 1.03
N THR A 40 -6.46 -10.28 0.48
CA THR A 40 -6.25 -11.44 -0.37
C THR A 40 -5.98 -12.74 0.40
N ALA A 41 -6.04 -12.71 1.72
CA ALA A 41 -5.93 -13.83 2.65
C ALA A 41 -6.58 -13.45 3.99
N ASP A 42 -6.85 -14.43 4.83
CA ASP A 42 -7.42 -14.26 6.17
C ASP A 42 -6.39 -13.82 7.24
N SER A 43 -5.17 -13.47 6.84
CA SER A 43 -4.15 -12.91 7.70
C SER A 43 -3.24 -11.94 6.94
N LEU A 44 -2.77 -10.91 7.65
CA LEU A 44 -1.63 -10.11 7.24
C LEU A 44 -0.35 -10.94 7.29
N HIS A 45 0.64 -10.58 6.50
CA HIS A 45 1.95 -11.23 6.45
C HIS A 45 3.08 -10.22 6.72
N VAL A 46 4.32 -10.71 6.79
CA VAL A 46 5.51 -9.91 7.12
C VAL A 46 5.67 -8.64 6.27
N GLY A 47 5.29 -8.66 4.98
CA GLY A 47 5.30 -7.45 4.14
C GLY A 47 4.33 -6.38 4.63
N HIS A 48 3.14 -6.78 5.10
CA HIS A 48 2.18 -5.86 5.73
C HIS A 48 2.67 -5.36 7.10
N PHE A 49 3.43 -6.16 7.82
CA PHE A 49 4.01 -5.77 9.11
C PHE A 49 4.92 -4.56 8.98
N MET A 50 5.73 -4.48 7.93
CA MET A 50 6.56 -3.29 7.64
C MET A 50 5.71 -2.03 7.45
N ALA A 51 4.60 -2.13 6.71
CA ALA A 51 3.66 -1.04 6.51
C ALA A 51 2.99 -0.61 7.82
N LEU A 52 2.61 -1.57 8.67
CA LEU A 52 2.02 -1.28 9.99
C LEU A 52 3.05 -0.62 10.93
N CYS A 53 4.31 -1.04 10.91
CA CYS A 53 5.38 -0.40 11.67
C CYS A 53 5.57 1.06 11.24
N LEU A 54 5.56 1.33 9.92
CA LEU A 54 5.59 2.70 9.40
C LEU A 54 4.38 3.50 9.89
N MET A 55 3.16 2.97 9.72
CA MET A 55 1.93 3.63 10.19
C MET A 55 2.00 3.97 11.68
N LYS A 56 2.45 3.02 12.52
CA LYS A 56 2.60 3.22 13.95
C LYS A 56 3.60 4.33 14.27
N ARG A 57 4.75 4.31 13.60
CA ARG A 57 5.80 5.32 13.78
C ARG A 57 5.33 6.72 13.42
N MET A 58 4.61 6.83 12.30
CA MET A 58 4.01 8.08 11.84
C MET A 58 2.92 8.56 12.80
N GLN A 59 2.09 7.65 13.33
CA GLN A 59 1.08 7.98 14.34
C GLN A 59 1.72 8.52 15.63
N MET A 60 2.80 7.87 16.10
CA MET A 60 3.55 8.34 17.28
C MET A 60 4.19 9.72 17.08
N ALA A 61 4.49 10.10 15.85
CA ALA A 61 4.99 11.43 15.47
C ALA A 61 3.86 12.46 15.26
N GLY A 62 2.62 12.12 15.62
CA GLY A 62 1.48 13.04 15.56
C GLY A 62 0.74 13.06 14.22
N ASN A 63 1.15 12.25 13.24
CA ASN A 63 0.47 12.15 11.95
C ASN A 63 -0.76 11.22 12.05
N LYS A 64 -1.73 11.41 11.15
CA LYS A 64 -3.00 10.69 11.16
C LYS A 64 -3.03 9.59 10.09
N PRO A 65 -2.88 8.31 10.47
CA PRO A 65 -2.97 7.21 9.52
C PRO A 65 -4.40 6.84 9.18
N ILE A 66 -4.61 6.45 7.92
CA ILE A 66 -5.82 5.82 7.41
C ILE A 66 -5.44 4.43 6.89
N ALA A 67 -5.96 3.39 7.52
CA ALA A 67 -5.87 2.03 6.99
C ALA A 67 -7.01 1.83 5.98
N LEU A 68 -6.68 1.80 4.70
CA LEU A 68 -7.64 1.53 3.64
C LEU A 68 -7.70 0.03 3.37
N ILE A 69 -8.81 -0.59 3.70
CA ILE A 69 -9.06 -1.99 3.34
C ILE A 69 -9.59 -2.03 1.91
N GLY A 70 -8.92 -2.77 1.05
CA GLY A 70 -9.25 -2.90 -0.37
C GLY A 70 -10.35 -3.92 -0.65
N GLY A 71 -11.52 -3.82 0.00
CA GLY A 71 -12.63 -4.77 -0.22
C GLY A 71 -13.18 -4.72 -1.64
N GLY A 72 -13.19 -3.55 -2.27
CA GLY A 72 -13.57 -3.37 -3.68
C GLY A 72 -12.44 -3.75 -4.63
N THR A 73 -11.22 -3.25 -4.39
CA THR A 73 -10.04 -3.54 -5.23
C THR A 73 -9.61 -4.99 -5.21
N ALA A 74 -9.83 -5.72 -4.11
CA ALA A 74 -9.56 -7.16 -4.02
C ALA A 74 -10.43 -8.01 -4.97
N MET A 75 -11.57 -7.49 -5.43
CA MET A 75 -12.41 -8.16 -6.44
C MET A 75 -11.78 -8.10 -7.84
N ILE A 76 -10.87 -7.16 -8.06
CA ILE A 76 -10.16 -6.93 -9.32
C ILE A 76 -8.76 -7.59 -9.26
N GLY A 77 -7.98 -7.23 -8.26
CA GLY A 77 -6.61 -7.70 -8.02
C GLY A 77 -5.55 -6.80 -8.65
N ASP A 78 -4.61 -6.36 -7.80
CA ASP A 78 -3.46 -5.53 -8.19
C ASP A 78 -2.49 -6.30 -9.10
N PRO A 79 -2.18 -5.81 -10.31
CA PRO A 79 -1.22 -6.42 -11.21
C PRO A 79 0.24 -6.10 -10.84
N SER A 80 0.50 -5.12 -9.97
CA SER A 80 1.84 -4.62 -9.65
C SER A 80 2.76 -5.71 -9.09
N GLY A 81 3.97 -5.82 -9.64
CA GLY A 81 4.98 -6.77 -9.19
C GLY A 81 4.60 -8.25 -9.39
N ARG A 82 3.72 -8.55 -10.35
CA ARG A 82 3.25 -9.92 -10.65
C ARG A 82 3.36 -10.24 -12.13
N SER A 83 3.56 -11.53 -12.40
CA SER A 83 3.55 -12.07 -13.75
C SER A 83 2.21 -12.70 -14.13
N ASP A 84 1.36 -13.07 -13.16
CA ASP A 84 0.13 -13.85 -13.39
C ASP A 84 -1.09 -13.13 -12.77
N MET A 85 -2.26 -13.31 -13.40
CA MET A 85 -3.52 -12.78 -12.90
C MET A 85 -3.91 -13.43 -11.56
N ARG A 86 -4.53 -12.66 -10.65
CA ARG A 86 -5.03 -13.19 -9.38
C ARG A 86 -6.26 -14.08 -9.60
N THR A 87 -6.39 -15.11 -8.78
CA THR A 87 -7.63 -15.87 -8.67
C THR A 87 -8.71 -14.98 -8.05
N MET A 88 -9.88 -14.94 -8.69
CA MET A 88 -11.02 -14.18 -8.19
C MET A 88 -11.56 -14.82 -6.91
N MET A 89 -11.78 -13.99 -5.89
CA MET A 89 -12.38 -14.44 -4.61
C MET A 89 -13.87 -14.12 -4.57
N THR A 90 -14.65 -14.88 -3.79
CA THR A 90 -16.05 -14.54 -3.53
C THR A 90 -16.17 -13.34 -2.59
N LYS A 91 -17.32 -12.66 -2.61
CA LYS A 91 -17.59 -11.53 -1.70
C LYS A 91 -17.52 -11.94 -0.23
N GLU A 92 -17.99 -13.13 0.09
CA GLU A 92 -18.00 -13.72 1.44
C GLU A 92 -16.56 -13.95 1.93
N THR A 93 -15.70 -14.50 1.07
CA THR A 93 -14.26 -14.68 1.37
C THR A 93 -13.58 -13.35 1.60
N ILE A 94 -13.84 -12.34 0.75
CA ILE A 94 -13.28 -11.00 0.90
C ILE A 94 -13.74 -10.40 2.24
N GLN A 95 -15.03 -10.48 2.58
CA GLN A 95 -15.57 -9.94 3.82
C GLN A 95 -14.93 -10.60 5.05
N HIS A 96 -14.80 -11.92 5.04
CA HIS A 96 -14.10 -12.65 6.10
C HIS A 96 -12.65 -12.14 6.28
N ASN A 97 -11.92 -11.98 5.19
CA ASN A 97 -10.55 -11.48 5.22
C ASN A 97 -10.47 -10.03 5.71
N VAL A 98 -11.43 -9.17 5.33
CA VAL A 98 -11.56 -7.80 5.85
C VAL A 98 -11.66 -7.80 7.37
N ASP A 99 -12.49 -8.65 7.94
CA ASP A 99 -12.70 -8.71 9.39
C ASP A 99 -11.45 -9.24 10.12
N CYS A 100 -10.74 -10.20 9.53
CA CYS A 100 -9.44 -10.65 10.02
C CYS A 100 -8.40 -9.52 10.03
N PHE A 101 -8.30 -8.75 8.94
CA PHE A 101 -7.38 -7.61 8.83
C PHE A 101 -7.68 -6.53 9.87
N LYS A 102 -8.94 -6.15 10.01
CA LYS A 102 -9.38 -5.18 11.05
C LYS A 102 -8.91 -5.58 12.44
N LYS A 103 -9.14 -6.83 12.81
CA LYS A 103 -8.73 -7.37 14.11
C LYS A 103 -7.22 -7.35 14.32
N GLN A 104 -6.45 -7.68 13.28
CA GLN A 104 -4.99 -7.70 13.38
C GLN A 104 -4.40 -6.27 13.44
N MET A 105 -4.89 -5.36 12.59
CA MET A 105 -4.41 -3.97 12.53
C MET A 105 -4.65 -3.21 13.84
N SER A 106 -5.76 -3.47 14.52
CA SER A 106 -6.11 -2.84 15.79
C SER A 106 -5.14 -3.17 16.93
N ARG A 107 -4.25 -4.16 16.76
CA ARG A 107 -3.17 -4.46 17.71
C ARG A 107 -1.95 -3.51 17.55
N PHE A 108 -1.82 -2.87 16.40
CA PHE A 108 -0.68 -2.01 16.07
C PHE A 108 -1.05 -0.53 16.09
N ILE A 109 -2.18 -0.19 15.53
CA ILE A 109 -2.64 1.19 15.31
C ILE A 109 -3.72 1.52 16.33
N ASP A 110 -3.62 2.69 16.94
CA ASP A 110 -4.64 3.23 17.84
C ASP A 110 -5.70 3.96 17.02
N PHE A 111 -6.89 3.34 16.92
CA PHE A 111 -8.05 3.89 16.21
C PHE A 111 -9.01 4.66 17.12
N SER A 112 -8.69 4.80 18.43
CA SER A 112 -9.53 5.54 19.36
C SER A 112 -9.52 7.03 19.05
N ASP A 113 -10.60 7.71 19.41
CA ASP A 113 -10.73 9.18 19.42
C ASP A 113 -10.31 9.86 18.10
N GLY A 114 -10.47 9.18 16.97
CA GLY A 114 -10.10 9.72 15.65
C GLY A 114 -8.60 9.88 15.39
N LYS A 115 -7.74 9.24 16.22
CA LYS A 115 -6.28 9.23 16.03
C LYS A 115 -5.84 8.51 14.77
N ALA A 116 -6.66 7.57 14.30
CA ALA A 116 -6.53 6.90 13.02
C ALA A 116 -7.91 6.57 12.47
N LEU A 117 -7.99 6.28 11.17
CA LEU A 117 -9.21 5.79 10.54
C LEU A 117 -8.97 4.42 9.93
N MET A 118 -10.02 3.60 9.91
CA MET A 118 -10.08 2.37 9.16
C MET A 118 -11.30 2.43 8.25
N VAL A 119 -11.07 2.38 6.94
CA VAL A 119 -12.13 2.51 5.92
C VAL A 119 -12.03 1.38 4.90
N ASN A 120 -13.13 1.09 4.23
CA ASN A 120 -13.19 0.06 3.19
C ASN A 120 -13.57 0.71 1.86
N ASN A 121 -12.76 0.54 0.82
CA ASN A 121 -13.06 1.11 -0.48
C ASN A 121 -14.27 0.47 -1.18
N ALA A 122 -14.74 -0.68 -0.71
CA ALA A 122 -16.02 -1.25 -1.14
C ALA A 122 -17.20 -0.28 -0.93
N ASP A 123 -17.12 0.58 0.09
CA ASP A 123 -18.20 1.54 0.45
C ASP A 123 -18.46 2.57 -0.66
N TRP A 124 -17.47 2.87 -1.50
CA TRP A 124 -17.63 3.79 -2.63
C TRP A 124 -17.41 3.11 -3.99
N LEU A 125 -16.54 2.11 -4.12
CA LEU A 125 -16.27 1.49 -5.41
C LEU A 125 -17.42 0.61 -5.92
N LEU A 126 -18.13 -0.09 -5.03
CA LEU A 126 -19.19 -1.02 -5.44
C LEU A 126 -20.49 -0.31 -5.88
N ASN A 127 -20.64 0.94 -5.53
CA ASN A 127 -21.82 1.73 -5.86
C ASN A 127 -21.56 2.74 -6.99
N LEU A 128 -20.40 2.68 -7.64
CA LEU A 128 -20.06 3.61 -8.73
C LEU A 128 -20.88 3.31 -9.99
N ASN A 129 -21.42 4.36 -10.58
CA ASN A 129 -21.90 4.30 -11.95
C ASN A 129 -20.70 4.29 -12.91
N TYR A 130 -20.62 3.26 -13.75
CA TYR A 130 -19.49 3.07 -14.65
C TYR A 130 -19.32 4.23 -15.65
N VAL A 131 -20.41 4.73 -16.21
CA VAL A 131 -20.38 5.84 -17.20
C VAL A 131 -19.94 7.15 -16.54
N GLU A 132 -20.42 7.42 -15.32
CA GLU A 132 -20.00 8.58 -14.54
C GLU A 132 -18.52 8.49 -14.17
N LEU A 133 -18.04 7.33 -13.73
CA LEU A 133 -16.62 7.11 -13.44
C LEU A 133 -15.74 7.38 -14.67
N LEU A 134 -16.11 6.85 -15.85
CA LEU A 134 -15.37 7.08 -17.08
C LEU A 134 -15.33 8.56 -17.44
N ARG A 135 -16.46 9.27 -17.31
CA ARG A 135 -16.57 10.69 -17.64
C ARG A 135 -15.77 11.56 -16.66
N ASP A 136 -15.91 11.31 -15.36
CA ASP A 136 -15.40 12.19 -14.31
C ASP A 136 -13.97 11.89 -13.89
N VAL A 137 -13.53 10.66 -14.05
CA VAL A 137 -12.22 10.18 -13.64
C VAL A 137 -11.42 9.69 -14.84
N GLY A 138 -12.00 8.84 -15.68
CA GLY A 138 -11.33 8.26 -16.85
C GLY A 138 -10.79 9.31 -17.82
N ALA A 139 -11.49 10.44 -17.97
CA ALA A 139 -11.06 11.56 -18.81
C ALA A 139 -9.70 12.17 -18.42
N HIS A 140 -9.25 11.94 -17.17
CA HIS A 140 -7.96 12.42 -16.69
C HIS A 140 -6.80 11.45 -16.94
N PHE A 141 -7.07 10.25 -17.46
CA PHE A 141 -6.07 9.21 -17.72
C PHE A 141 -5.82 9.05 -19.23
N SER A 142 -4.55 9.01 -19.61
CA SER A 142 -4.13 8.68 -20.96
C SER A 142 -3.71 7.21 -21.03
N VAL A 143 -4.37 6.42 -21.88
CA VAL A 143 -4.04 5.00 -22.09
C VAL A 143 -2.58 4.83 -22.48
N ASN A 144 -2.07 5.66 -23.39
CA ASN A 144 -0.67 5.59 -23.81
C ASN A 144 0.29 5.78 -22.65
N ARG A 145 0.01 6.75 -21.75
CA ARG A 145 0.83 6.97 -20.54
C ARG A 145 0.69 5.82 -19.55
N MET A 146 -0.51 5.28 -19.36
CA MET A 146 -0.72 4.13 -18.47
C MET A 146 0.05 2.90 -18.95
N LEU A 147 0.06 2.61 -20.25
CA LEU A 147 0.77 1.46 -20.81
C LEU A 147 2.29 1.54 -20.64
N THR A 148 2.86 2.74 -20.43
CA THR A 148 4.29 2.89 -20.12
C THR A 148 4.62 2.70 -18.63
N ALA A 149 3.60 2.58 -17.77
CA ALA A 149 3.78 2.44 -16.33
C ALA A 149 4.43 1.09 -15.98
N GLU A 150 5.37 1.12 -15.02
CA GLU A 150 6.14 -0.06 -14.60
C GLU A 150 5.24 -1.19 -14.09
N CYS A 151 4.14 -0.86 -13.41
CA CYS A 151 3.19 -1.84 -12.87
C CYS A 151 2.54 -2.72 -13.95
N TYR A 152 2.53 -2.29 -15.22
CA TYR A 152 1.94 -3.06 -16.33
C TYR A 152 2.96 -3.81 -17.20
N LYS A 153 4.23 -3.41 -17.20
CA LYS A 153 5.25 -3.99 -18.11
C LYS A 153 5.31 -5.51 -18.07
N GLN A 154 5.43 -6.09 -16.89
CA GLN A 154 5.52 -7.56 -16.74
C GLN A 154 4.24 -8.27 -17.16
N ARG A 155 3.08 -7.62 -16.98
CA ARG A 155 1.79 -8.18 -17.38
C ARG A 155 1.54 -8.10 -18.86
N MET A 156 2.05 -7.04 -19.53
CA MET A 156 1.88 -6.88 -20.98
C MET A 156 2.50 -8.02 -21.77
N GLU A 157 3.64 -8.58 -21.32
CA GLU A 157 4.28 -9.72 -21.98
C GLU A 157 3.42 -10.98 -21.96
N LYS A 158 2.59 -11.17 -20.92
CA LYS A 158 1.70 -12.34 -20.72
C LYS A 158 0.22 -12.06 -21.02
N GLY A 159 -0.10 -10.83 -21.42
CA GLY A 159 -1.46 -10.40 -21.69
C GLY A 159 -2.10 -9.71 -20.47
N LEU A 160 -2.08 -8.37 -20.46
CA LEU A 160 -2.76 -7.53 -19.48
C LEU A 160 -4.27 -7.52 -19.76
N SER A 161 -5.10 -7.95 -18.81
CA SER A 161 -6.55 -7.88 -18.96
C SER A 161 -7.07 -6.45 -18.75
N PHE A 162 -8.22 -6.12 -19.37
CA PHE A 162 -8.89 -4.84 -19.14
C PHE A 162 -9.26 -4.64 -17.67
N LEU A 163 -9.57 -5.70 -16.98
CA LEU A 163 -9.85 -5.70 -15.54
C LEU A 163 -8.64 -5.17 -14.75
N GLU A 164 -7.47 -5.77 -14.94
CA GLU A 164 -6.21 -5.38 -14.27
C GLU A 164 -5.77 -3.97 -14.67
N PHE A 165 -6.00 -3.57 -15.94
CA PHE A 165 -5.68 -2.25 -16.43
C PHE A 165 -6.44 -1.14 -15.70
N ASN A 166 -7.66 -1.41 -15.24
CA ASN A 166 -8.46 -0.44 -14.49
C ASN A 166 -8.03 -0.30 -13.02
N TYR A 167 -7.16 -1.17 -12.50
CA TYR A 167 -6.74 -1.12 -11.09
C TYR A 167 -6.12 0.23 -10.71
N MET A 168 -5.23 0.77 -11.53
CA MET A 168 -4.62 2.09 -11.30
C MET A 168 -5.67 3.20 -11.19
N ILE A 169 -6.72 3.16 -12.01
CA ILE A 169 -7.81 4.16 -11.98
C ILE A 169 -8.57 4.06 -10.66
N MET A 170 -8.87 2.83 -10.20
CA MET A 170 -9.58 2.59 -8.95
C MET A 170 -8.76 3.05 -7.74
N GLN A 171 -7.47 2.73 -7.69
CA GLN A 171 -6.58 3.19 -6.61
C GLN A 171 -6.41 4.72 -6.62
N SER A 172 -6.36 5.33 -7.79
CA SER A 172 -6.32 6.79 -7.92
C SER A 172 -7.62 7.43 -7.43
N PHE A 173 -8.77 6.81 -7.70
CA PHE A 173 -10.07 7.24 -7.22
C PHE A 173 -10.19 7.07 -5.69
N ASP A 174 -9.59 6.03 -5.12
CA ASP A 174 -9.48 5.87 -3.67
C ASP A 174 -8.77 7.06 -3.04
N PHE A 175 -7.60 7.46 -3.59
CA PHE A 175 -6.86 8.61 -3.08
C PHE A 175 -7.68 9.91 -3.18
N LEU A 176 -8.32 10.16 -4.31
CA LEU A 176 -9.21 11.31 -4.50
C LEU A 176 -10.35 11.32 -3.46
N THR A 177 -10.98 10.16 -3.25
CA THR A 177 -12.07 10.00 -2.27
C THR A 177 -11.60 10.27 -0.85
N LEU A 178 -10.46 9.72 -0.48
CA LEU A 178 -9.85 9.92 0.84
C LEU A 178 -9.42 11.39 1.05
N TYR A 179 -8.90 12.02 0.01
CA TYR A 179 -8.56 13.44 0.02
C TYR A 179 -9.80 14.29 0.31
N GLN A 180 -10.88 14.07 -0.43
CA GLN A 180 -12.12 14.85 -0.33
C GLN A 180 -12.87 14.61 0.99
N LYS A 181 -12.94 13.35 1.45
CA LYS A 181 -13.72 12.98 2.64
C LYS A 181 -12.98 13.17 3.96
N TYR A 182 -11.67 12.95 3.96
CA TYR A 182 -10.89 12.87 5.21
C TYR A 182 -9.66 13.79 5.24
N GLY A 183 -9.46 14.61 4.21
CA GLY A 183 -8.29 15.48 4.11
C GLY A 183 -6.98 14.71 3.97
N CYS A 184 -7.04 13.50 3.39
CA CYS A 184 -5.86 12.65 3.18
C CYS A 184 -4.94 13.28 2.13
N ASN A 185 -3.82 13.85 2.56
CA ASN A 185 -2.88 14.57 1.71
C ASN A 185 -1.67 13.74 1.26
N MET A 186 -1.52 12.50 1.77
CA MET A 186 -0.39 11.63 1.41
C MET A 186 -0.82 10.18 1.21
N GLN A 187 -0.15 9.50 0.28
CA GLN A 187 -0.21 8.06 0.12
C GLN A 187 1.15 7.45 0.41
N PHE A 188 1.17 6.36 1.19
CA PHE A 188 2.36 5.55 1.42
C PHE A 188 2.15 4.15 0.85
N GLY A 189 3.22 3.53 0.38
CA GLY A 189 3.17 2.17 -0.15
C GLY A 189 4.55 1.55 -0.31
N GLY A 190 4.60 0.30 -0.73
CA GLY A 190 5.83 -0.33 -1.19
C GLY A 190 6.29 0.26 -2.53
N ASP A 191 7.56 0.11 -2.86
CA ASP A 191 8.13 0.71 -4.07
C ASP A 191 7.49 0.19 -5.37
N ASP A 192 6.93 -1.01 -5.35
CA ASP A 192 6.14 -1.58 -6.46
C ASP A 192 4.82 -0.84 -6.74
N GLN A 193 4.36 0.01 -5.83
CA GLN A 193 3.12 0.79 -5.94
C GLN A 193 3.32 2.19 -6.57
N TRP A 194 4.56 2.59 -6.84
CA TRP A 194 4.87 3.96 -7.27
C TRP A 194 4.01 4.46 -8.42
N SER A 195 3.88 3.68 -9.49
CA SER A 195 3.08 4.07 -10.66
C SER A 195 1.60 4.30 -10.32
N ASN A 196 1.01 3.44 -9.49
CA ASN A 196 -0.38 3.58 -9.05
C ASN A 196 -0.55 4.84 -8.18
N MET A 197 0.41 5.12 -7.30
CA MET A 197 0.39 6.28 -6.40
C MET A 197 0.47 7.59 -7.17
N LEU A 198 1.33 7.66 -8.18
CA LEU A 198 1.41 8.82 -9.09
C LEU A 198 0.09 9.08 -9.84
N GLY A 199 -0.65 8.03 -10.19
CA GLY A 199 -1.98 8.18 -10.78
C GLY A 199 -2.92 8.96 -9.86
N GLY A 200 -2.87 8.69 -8.56
CA GLY A 200 -3.70 9.37 -7.55
C GLY A 200 -3.30 10.83 -7.33
N THR A 201 -2.01 11.13 -7.17
CA THR A 201 -1.52 12.51 -7.02
C THR A 201 -1.89 13.36 -8.23
N GLU A 202 -1.71 12.81 -9.44
CA GLU A 202 -2.03 13.50 -10.69
C GLU A 202 -3.53 13.72 -10.86
N LEU A 203 -4.38 12.76 -10.46
CA LEU A 203 -5.84 12.91 -10.50
C LEU A 203 -6.31 14.03 -9.58
N ILE A 204 -5.78 14.12 -8.35
CA ILE A 204 -6.10 15.19 -7.40
C ILE A 204 -5.68 16.54 -7.97
N ARG A 205 -4.47 16.63 -8.51
CA ARG A 205 -3.96 17.86 -9.14
C ARG A 205 -4.84 18.32 -10.30
N ARG A 206 -5.22 17.40 -11.21
CA ARG A 206 -6.02 17.75 -12.40
C ARG A 206 -7.46 18.09 -12.07
N LYS A 207 -8.06 17.37 -11.11
CA LYS A 207 -9.47 17.50 -10.81
C LYS A 207 -9.77 18.61 -9.79
N LEU A 208 -8.89 18.80 -8.80
CA LEU A 208 -9.10 19.74 -7.71
C LEU A 208 -8.16 20.96 -7.74
N GLY A 209 -7.10 20.94 -8.57
CA GLY A 209 -6.06 21.99 -8.54
C GLY A 209 -5.33 22.04 -7.20
N LYS A 210 -5.19 20.89 -6.51
CA LYS A 210 -4.58 20.75 -5.20
C LYS A 210 -3.42 19.79 -5.26
N ASP A 211 -2.48 19.95 -4.32
CA ASP A 211 -1.34 19.06 -4.19
C ASP A 211 -1.65 17.90 -3.24
N ALA A 212 -1.14 16.74 -3.58
CA ALA A 212 -1.13 15.55 -2.76
C ALA A 212 0.17 14.79 -3.03
N TYR A 213 0.69 14.11 -2.02
CA TYR A 213 2.04 13.58 -2.05
C TYR A 213 2.04 12.06 -1.95
N ALA A 214 3.11 11.46 -2.48
CA ALA A 214 3.33 10.03 -2.43
C ALA A 214 4.75 9.73 -1.95
N MET A 215 4.87 8.73 -1.09
CA MET A 215 6.15 8.23 -0.58
C MET A 215 6.15 6.71 -0.59
N THR A 216 7.17 6.11 -1.19
CA THR A 216 7.36 4.66 -1.13
C THR A 216 8.44 4.27 -0.14
N ILE A 217 8.26 3.08 0.43
CA ILE A 217 9.27 2.43 1.26
C ILE A 217 9.91 1.26 0.51
N THR A 218 11.17 1.01 0.84
CA THR A 218 11.91 -0.14 0.33
C THR A 218 11.16 -1.44 0.64
N LEU A 219 11.11 -2.32 -0.35
CA LEU A 219 10.50 -3.64 -0.18
C LEU A 219 11.36 -4.52 0.71
N LEU A 220 10.70 -5.33 1.54
CA LEU A 220 11.37 -6.37 2.29
C LEU A 220 11.72 -7.52 1.32
N LEU A 221 13.01 -7.77 1.16
CA LEU A 221 13.53 -8.82 0.28
C LEU A 221 14.10 -9.97 1.10
N ASN A 222 14.03 -11.18 0.56
CA ASN A 222 14.75 -12.33 1.11
C ASN A 222 16.23 -12.30 0.67
N SER A 223 17.02 -13.26 1.14
CA SER A 223 18.44 -13.40 0.79
C SER A 223 18.72 -13.58 -0.72
N GLU A 224 17.71 -13.96 -1.49
CA GLU A 224 17.79 -14.08 -2.96
C GLU A 224 17.36 -12.80 -3.70
N GLY A 225 17.07 -11.71 -2.97
CA GLY A 225 16.59 -10.44 -3.54
C GLY A 225 15.13 -10.47 -4.00
N LYS A 226 14.36 -11.51 -3.65
CA LYS A 226 12.94 -11.60 -3.98
C LYS A 226 12.08 -10.97 -2.90
N LYS A 227 10.98 -10.30 -3.30
CA LYS A 227 10.01 -9.67 -2.39
C LYS A 227 9.48 -10.71 -1.39
N MET A 228 9.60 -10.38 -0.11
CA MET A 228 8.99 -11.19 0.95
C MET A 228 7.50 -10.92 1.06
N GLY A 229 6.78 -12.00 1.28
CA GLY A 229 5.33 -11.97 1.41
C GLY A 229 4.79 -13.37 1.17
N LYS A 230 4.26 -13.62 -0.02
CA LYS A 230 3.86 -14.96 -0.46
C LYS A 230 5.01 -15.58 -1.27
N THR A 231 5.85 -16.36 -0.64
CA THR A 231 6.93 -17.13 -1.31
C THR A 231 6.42 -18.53 -1.74
N GLN A 232 7.17 -19.21 -2.60
CA GLN A 232 6.89 -20.62 -2.95
C GLN A 232 6.92 -21.56 -1.73
N LYS A 233 7.63 -21.18 -0.67
CA LYS A 233 7.70 -21.91 0.62
C LYS A 233 6.60 -21.52 1.62
N GLY A 234 5.65 -20.67 1.22
CA GLY A 234 4.62 -20.12 2.08
C GLY A 234 4.86 -18.68 2.50
N ALA A 235 3.83 -18.02 3.05
CA ALA A 235 3.94 -16.68 3.61
C ALA A 235 4.28 -16.77 5.09
N VAL A 236 5.01 -15.76 5.59
CA VAL A 236 5.21 -15.56 7.03
C VAL A 236 4.06 -14.71 7.54
N TRP A 237 3.14 -15.31 8.27
CA TRP A 237 1.88 -14.71 8.67
C TRP A 237 1.94 -14.02 10.03
N LEU A 238 1.11 -13.00 10.24
CA LEU A 238 0.92 -12.37 11.55
C LEU A 238 -0.05 -13.15 12.45
N ASP A 239 -0.78 -14.11 11.89
CA ASP A 239 -1.61 -15.03 12.67
C ASP A 239 -0.74 -16.08 13.36
N PRO A 240 -0.72 -16.16 14.71
CA PRO A 240 0.11 -17.10 15.44
C PRO A 240 -0.27 -18.58 15.21
N ASN A 241 -1.48 -18.84 14.71
CA ASN A 241 -1.91 -20.19 14.32
C ASN A 241 -1.35 -20.64 12.97
N LYS A 242 -0.87 -19.71 12.14
CA LYS A 242 -0.28 -19.98 10.81
C LYS A 242 1.23 -19.91 10.82
N THR A 243 1.80 -19.01 11.59
CA THR A 243 3.24 -18.85 11.82
C THR A 243 3.43 -18.55 13.30
N THR A 244 4.14 -19.43 13.99
CA THR A 244 4.39 -19.22 15.43
C THR A 244 5.19 -17.94 15.67
N PRO A 245 5.04 -17.27 16.82
CA PRO A 245 5.83 -16.08 17.15
C PRO A 245 7.34 -16.31 17.05
N PHE A 246 7.80 -17.50 17.36
CA PHE A 246 9.23 -17.89 17.25
C PHE A 246 9.68 -17.97 15.80
N GLU A 247 8.92 -18.64 14.92
CA GLU A 247 9.19 -18.69 13.48
C GLU A 247 9.14 -17.32 12.83
N PHE A 248 8.18 -16.48 13.26
CA PHE A 248 8.08 -15.10 12.79
C PHE A 248 9.33 -14.30 13.17
N TYR A 249 9.77 -14.38 14.42
CA TYR A 249 10.99 -13.74 14.90
C TYR A 249 12.22 -14.21 14.14
N LEU A 250 12.40 -15.53 14.00
CA LEU A 250 13.51 -16.10 13.22
C LEU A 250 13.52 -15.61 11.77
N SER A 251 12.35 -15.51 11.13
CA SER A 251 12.27 -15.01 9.77
C SER A 251 12.79 -13.57 9.64
N LEU A 252 12.53 -12.73 10.64
CA LEU A 252 12.98 -11.33 10.66
C LEU A 252 14.49 -11.20 10.87
N ILE A 253 15.10 -11.97 11.77
CA ILE A 253 16.55 -11.89 12.02
C ILE A 253 17.36 -12.41 10.83
N HIS A 254 16.85 -13.36 10.06
CA HIS A 254 17.51 -13.83 8.83
C HIS A 254 17.34 -12.92 7.62
N ILE A 255 16.41 -11.97 7.68
CA ILE A 255 16.21 -10.95 6.64
C ILE A 255 17.22 -9.82 6.77
N SER A 256 17.57 -9.45 7.99
CA SER A 256 18.32 -8.23 8.30
C SER A 256 19.82 -8.40 8.38
N GLU A 257 20.34 -9.62 8.26
CA GLU A 257 21.79 -9.82 8.20
C GLU A 257 22.31 -9.67 6.77
N PRO A 258 23.02 -8.56 6.44
CA PRO A 258 23.97 -8.64 5.37
C PRO A 258 25.04 -9.62 5.85
N THR A 259 25.07 -10.83 5.31
CA THR A 259 26.23 -11.71 5.40
C THR A 259 27.42 -11.02 4.73
N ARG A 260 28.02 -10.08 5.44
CA ARG A 260 29.43 -9.75 5.21
C ARG A 260 30.21 -10.81 5.97
N PRO A 261 30.92 -11.71 5.28
CA PRO A 261 31.89 -12.53 5.94
C PRO A 261 32.86 -11.56 6.61
N LEU A 262 32.90 -11.58 7.94
CA LEU A 262 34.02 -11.02 8.68
C LEU A 262 35.19 -11.91 8.32
N TYR A 263 35.95 -11.53 7.32
CA TYR A 263 37.30 -12.00 7.17
C TYR A 263 38.08 -11.45 8.36
N ILE A 264 38.18 -12.25 9.40
CA ILE A 264 39.18 -12.04 10.46
C ILE A 264 40.53 -12.31 9.78
N SER A 265 41.25 -11.26 9.47
CA SER A 265 42.66 -11.31 9.12
C SER A 265 43.49 -11.50 10.37
#